data_54cb6d3720a9b840c11706f756f10305
#
_entry.id   54cb6d3720a9b840c11706f756f10305
#
_cell.length_a   1.000
_cell.length_b   1.000
_cell.length_c   1.000
_cell.angle_alpha   90.00
_cell.angle_beta   90.00
_cell.angle_gamma   90.00
#
_symmetry.space_group_name_H-M   'P 1'
#
loop_
_entity.id
_entity.type
_entity.pdbx_description
1 polymer ?
#
loop_
_entity_poly.entity_id
_entity_poly.type
_entity_poly.pdbx_seq_one_letter_code
_entity_poly.pdbx_strand_id
1 'polypeptide(L)'
;MLRRLALTAVSAAASFVALSAAPTAAAYAESLPLMPPPVSGADDADHLTVTVRDSGGGTDGTYELDCHPVGGSHPDAPAACEQLDRKTSWGKGPFAPAQPGGMCTMQYGGPATARVTGTWAGQPVDATYERGDGCEIARWDALVPVLPRLGS
;
A
#
# COMPACT_ATOMS: atom_id res chain seq x y z
N MET A 1 -4.68 49.19 62.29
CA MET A 1 -5.66 49.72 63.26
C MET A 1 -6.95 48.90 63.14
N LEU A 2 -7.22 48.15 64.14
CA LEU A 2 -8.44 48.03 64.89
C LEU A 2 -9.66 47.48 64.09
N ARG A 3 -10.01 46.30 64.40
CA ARG A 3 -11.07 45.82 65.41
C ARG A 3 -12.38 45.61 64.67
N ARG A 4 -13.17 44.64 64.88
CA ARG A 4 -13.58 43.66 65.88
C ARG A 4 -14.76 42.88 65.31
N LEU A 5 -14.80 41.57 65.51
CA LEU A 5 -15.75 40.90 66.47
C LEU A 5 -17.24 41.20 66.16
N ALA A 6 -18.17 40.34 66.12
CA ALA A 6 -18.45 39.06 66.78
C ALA A 6 -19.83 38.55 66.32
N LEU A 7 -20.02 37.34 66.43
CA LEU A 7 -20.92 36.49 67.19
C LEU A 7 -22.25 36.07 66.57
N THR A 8 -22.31 34.80 66.40
CA THR A 8 -23.31 33.81 66.80
C THR A 8 -24.77 33.96 66.40
N ALA A 9 -25.27 32.92 65.77
CA ALA A 9 -26.49 32.25 66.18
C ALA A 9 -26.52 30.80 65.66
N VAL A 10 -26.62 29.94 66.63
CA VAL A 10 -26.92 28.52 66.54
C VAL A 10 -28.42 28.38 66.27
N SER A 11 -28.82 27.57 65.33
CA SER A 11 -30.14 26.93 65.35
C SER A 11 -30.06 25.55 64.71
N ALA A 12 -30.28 24.60 65.59
CA ALA A 12 -30.49 23.19 65.24
C ALA A 12 -31.87 23.03 64.61
N ALA A 13 -32.03 22.13 63.73
CA ALA A 13 -33.04 21.08 63.72
C ALA A 13 -33.26 20.42 62.40
N ALA A 14 -33.36 19.16 62.57
CA ALA A 14 -34.19 18.18 61.84
C ALA A 14 -33.60 17.41 60.70
N SER A 15 -33.18 16.22 61.06
CA SER A 15 -32.98 15.04 60.29
C SER A 15 -34.20 14.68 59.42
N PHE A 16 -34.02 14.60 58.11
CA PHE A 16 -34.85 13.75 57.28
C PHE A 16 -33.92 12.84 56.54
N VAL A 17 -33.84 11.59 56.99
CA VAL A 17 -33.23 10.49 56.22
C VAL A 17 -34.25 10.10 55.15
N ALA A 18 -34.05 10.60 53.97
CA ALA A 18 -34.72 10.09 52.79
C ALA A 18 -33.84 8.98 52.22
N LEU A 19 -34.27 7.76 52.47
CA LEU A 19 -33.69 6.55 51.87
C LEU A 19 -34.12 6.53 50.41
N SER A 20 -33.34 7.16 49.52
CA SER A 20 -33.52 7.06 48.09
C SER A 20 -32.87 5.76 47.61
N ALA A 21 -33.69 4.75 47.43
CA ALA A 21 -33.31 3.58 46.70
C ALA A 21 -33.06 3.99 45.25
N ALA A 22 -31.80 4.12 44.84
CA ALA A 22 -31.43 4.23 43.47
C ALA A 22 -31.64 2.86 42.76
N PRO A 23 -32.36 2.81 41.65
CA PRO A 23 -32.39 1.61 40.88
C PRO A 23 -30.99 1.38 40.29
N THR A 24 -30.37 0.28 40.65
CA THR A 24 -29.19 -0.23 39.99
C THR A 24 -29.59 -0.56 38.56
N ALA A 25 -29.34 0.35 37.60
CA ALA A 25 -29.34 0.03 36.21
C ALA A 25 -28.19 -0.98 35.98
N ALA A 26 -28.55 -2.25 35.92
CA ALA A 26 -27.65 -3.27 35.41
C ALA A 26 -27.36 -2.87 33.98
N ALA A 27 -26.17 -2.29 33.75
CA ALA A 27 -25.64 -2.12 32.42
C ALA A 27 -25.35 -3.53 31.88
N TYR A 28 -26.27 -4.05 31.09
CA TYR A 28 -25.99 -5.16 30.22
C TYR A 28 -24.99 -4.62 29.21
N ALA A 29 -23.71 -4.84 29.48
CA ALA A 29 -22.69 -4.76 28.43
C ALA A 29 -23.02 -5.90 27.46
N GLU A 30 -23.81 -5.59 26.44
CA GLU A 30 -23.91 -6.42 25.27
C GLU A 30 -22.51 -6.52 24.70
N SER A 31 -21.87 -7.65 24.96
CA SER A 31 -20.64 -8.04 24.27
C SER A 31 -21.03 -8.19 22.81
N LEU A 32 -20.87 -7.09 22.04
CA LEU A 32 -20.89 -7.18 20.59
C LEU A 32 -19.84 -8.24 20.24
N PRO A 33 -20.21 -9.30 19.51
CA PRO A 33 -19.21 -10.22 19.01
C PRO A 33 -18.20 -9.38 18.25
N LEU A 34 -16.94 -9.38 18.70
CA LEU A 34 -15.82 -8.87 17.93
C LEU A 34 -15.85 -9.65 16.61
N MET A 35 -16.50 -9.09 15.60
CA MET A 35 -16.32 -9.58 14.24
C MET A 35 -14.83 -9.44 13.97
N PRO A 36 -14.14 -10.54 13.63
CA PRO A 36 -12.79 -10.41 13.15
C PRO A 36 -12.81 -9.40 11.99
N PRO A 37 -11.81 -8.51 11.90
CA PRO A 37 -11.74 -7.61 10.76
C PRO A 37 -11.87 -8.46 9.50
N PRO A 38 -12.58 -7.96 8.47
CA PRO A 38 -12.62 -8.67 7.20
C PRO A 38 -11.19 -8.99 6.81
N VAL A 39 -10.87 -10.25 6.72
CA VAL A 39 -9.62 -10.69 6.11
C VAL A 39 -9.72 -10.25 4.65
N SER A 40 -9.05 -9.18 4.29
CA SER A 40 -8.83 -8.77 2.90
C SER A 40 -7.98 -9.85 2.24
N GLY A 41 -8.59 -10.99 1.97
CA GLY A 41 -7.88 -12.18 1.50
C GLY A 41 -7.91 -12.34 -0.01
N ALA A 42 -8.52 -11.39 -0.73
CA ALA A 42 -8.59 -11.44 -2.20
C ALA A 42 -8.10 -10.14 -2.86
N ASP A 43 -8.04 -9.03 -2.10
CA ASP A 43 -7.66 -7.72 -2.64
C ASP A 43 -6.17 -7.38 -2.44
N ASP A 44 -5.43 -8.20 -1.70
CA ASP A 44 -3.98 -8.05 -1.47
C ASP A 44 -3.14 -9.00 -2.36
N ALA A 45 -3.74 -9.68 -3.31
CA ALA A 45 -3.00 -10.48 -4.27
C ALA A 45 -2.13 -9.56 -5.14
N ASP A 46 -0.85 -9.92 -5.30
CA ASP A 46 0.06 -9.25 -6.20
C ASP A 46 -0.42 -9.45 -7.64
N HIS A 47 -1.12 -8.47 -8.16
CA HIS A 47 -1.72 -8.47 -9.48
C HIS A 47 -1.25 -7.28 -10.28
N LEU A 48 -0.65 -7.54 -11.44
CA LEU A 48 -0.09 -6.53 -12.31
C LEU A 48 -0.61 -6.70 -13.74
N THR A 49 -0.99 -5.60 -14.35
CA THR A 49 -1.25 -5.49 -15.78
C THR A 49 -0.03 -4.88 -16.46
N VAL A 50 0.60 -5.62 -17.36
CA VAL A 50 1.78 -5.22 -18.14
C VAL A 50 1.36 -4.95 -19.57
N THR A 51 1.44 -3.70 -20.01
CA THR A 51 1.17 -3.33 -21.42
C THR A 51 2.46 -2.95 -22.11
N VAL A 52 2.77 -3.62 -23.22
CA VAL A 52 3.98 -3.39 -24.04
C VAL A 52 3.57 -2.90 -25.42
N ARG A 53 4.28 -1.92 -25.95
CA ARG A 53 4.06 -1.35 -27.28
C ARG A 53 5.38 -1.07 -27.99
N ASP A 54 5.33 -1.10 -29.31
CA ASP A 54 6.44 -0.73 -30.21
C ASP A 54 7.74 -1.53 -29.95
N SER A 55 7.61 -2.75 -29.42
CA SER A 55 8.75 -3.65 -29.13
C SER A 55 9.43 -4.23 -30.37
N GLY A 56 8.72 -4.19 -31.50
CA GLY A 56 9.26 -4.65 -32.83
C GLY A 56 9.40 -6.16 -32.98
N GLY A 57 9.11 -6.96 -31.93
CA GLY A 57 9.37 -8.40 -31.91
C GLY A 57 8.14 -9.29 -31.71
N GLY A 58 6.91 -8.76 -31.87
CA GLY A 58 5.69 -9.54 -31.60
C GLY A 58 5.39 -9.75 -30.11
N THR A 59 6.06 -9.02 -29.26
CA THR A 59 5.84 -9.01 -27.80
C THR A 59 4.94 -7.86 -27.33
N ASP A 60 4.37 -7.12 -28.29
CA ASP A 60 3.37 -6.11 -28.01
C ASP A 60 2.09 -6.75 -27.51
N GLY A 61 1.50 -6.18 -26.49
CA GLY A 61 0.27 -6.70 -25.92
C GLY A 61 0.03 -6.21 -24.50
N THR A 62 -1.06 -6.70 -23.93
CA THR A 62 -1.38 -6.51 -22.53
C THR A 62 -1.45 -7.89 -21.87
N TYR A 63 -0.71 -8.04 -20.80
CA TYR A 63 -0.57 -9.29 -20.06
C TYR A 63 -0.95 -9.08 -18.62
N GLU A 64 -1.67 -10.06 -18.07
CA GLU A 64 -1.96 -10.12 -16.62
C GLU A 64 -0.89 -11.00 -15.98
N LEU A 65 -0.33 -10.51 -14.88
CA LEU A 65 0.67 -11.21 -14.08
C LEU A 65 0.17 -11.26 -12.64
N ASP A 66 -0.19 -12.45 -12.21
CA ASP A 66 -0.50 -12.73 -10.82
C ASP A 66 0.72 -13.38 -10.18
N CYS A 67 1.03 -12.93 -8.95
CA CYS A 67 2.05 -13.55 -8.13
C CYS A 67 1.43 -13.88 -6.76
N HIS A 68 1.86 -14.99 -6.16
CA HIS A 68 1.40 -15.43 -4.83
C HIS A 68 -0.12 -15.68 -4.70
N PRO A 69 -0.71 -16.60 -5.55
CA PRO A 69 -0.04 -17.60 -6.41
C PRO A 69 0.29 -17.10 -7.82
N VAL A 70 1.27 -17.74 -8.46
CA VAL A 70 1.67 -17.44 -9.83
C VAL A 70 0.56 -17.76 -10.82
N GLY A 71 0.23 -16.82 -11.71
CA GLY A 71 -0.84 -16.94 -12.69
C GLY A 71 -0.86 -15.82 -13.73
N GLY A 72 -2.00 -15.71 -14.42
CA GLY A 72 -2.25 -14.68 -15.41
C GLY A 72 -1.89 -15.13 -16.84
N SER A 73 -1.86 -14.16 -17.76
CA SER A 73 -1.58 -14.38 -19.18
C SER A 73 -0.14 -14.06 -19.59
N HIS A 74 0.69 -13.66 -18.62
CA HIS A 74 2.08 -13.31 -18.89
C HIS A 74 2.87 -14.53 -19.40
N PRO A 75 3.65 -14.41 -20.49
CA PRO A 75 4.29 -15.55 -21.15
C PRO A 75 5.30 -16.30 -20.26
N ASP A 76 5.89 -15.64 -19.29
CA ASP A 76 6.84 -16.22 -18.32
C ASP A 76 6.52 -15.74 -16.90
N ALA A 77 5.30 -16.01 -16.44
CA ALA A 77 4.82 -15.57 -15.13
C ALA A 77 5.71 -16.07 -13.97
N PRO A 78 6.19 -17.33 -13.94
CA PRO A 78 7.03 -17.78 -12.83
C PRO A 78 8.33 -16.99 -12.70
N ALA A 79 9.06 -16.80 -13.81
CA ALA A 79 10.33 -16.06 -13.77
C ALA A 79 10.12 -14.55 -13.55
N ALA A 80 8.99 -14.00 -14.02
CA ALA A 80 8.62 -12.62 -13.78
C ALA A 80 8.36 -12.37 -12.28
N CYS A 81 7.57 -13.23 -11.62
CA CYS A 81 7.34 -13.15 -10.19
C CYS A 81 8.64 -13.28 -9.39
N GLU A 82 9.48 -14.26 -9.71
CA GLU A 82 10.78 -14.42 -9.06
C GLU A 82 11.69 -13.19 -9.23
N GLN A 83 11.67 -12.54 -10.41
CA GLN A 83 12.43 -11.31 -10.62
C GLN A 83 11.91 -10.16 -9.76
N LEU A 84 10.60 -10.00 -9.66
CA LEU A 84 9.99 -8.97 -8.82
C LEU A 84 10.35 -9.19 -7.35
N ASP A 85 10.26 -10.43 -6.86
CA ASP A 85 10.65 -10.78 -5.50
C ASP A 85 12.12 -10.43 -5.21
N ARG A 86 13.03 -10.79 -6.11
CA ARG A 86 14.45 -10.45 -5.97
C ARG A 86 14.73 -8.94 -5.96
N LYS A 87 13.89 -8.16 -6.65
CA LYS A 87 14.05 -6.71 -6.74
C LYS A 87 13.31 -5.95 -5.63
N THR A 88 12.43 -6.63 -4.92
CA THR A 88 11.70 -6.06 -3.79
C THR A 88 12.59 -6.07 -2.56
N SER A 89 12.87 -4.91 -2.00
CA SER A 89 13.58 -4.75 -0.74
C SER A 89 12.92 -3.68 0.11
N TRP A 90 13.16 -3.71 1.42
CA TRP A 90 12.55 -2.75 2.35
C TRP A 90 12.77 -1.31 1.87
N GLY A 91 11.65 -0.59 1.62
CA GLY A 91 11.67 0.81 1.19
C GLY A 91 12.05 1.05 -0.27
N LYS A 92 12.27 0.00 -1.08
CA LYS A 92 12.55 0.12 -2.51
C LYS A 92 11.77 -0.94 -3.28
N GLY A 93 10.73 -0.49 -3.98
CA GLY A 93 10.00 -1.36 -4.91
C GLY A 93 10.73 -1.50 -6.24
N PRO A 94 10.45 -2.59 -6.99
CA PRO A 94 11.03 -2.83 -8.31
C PRO A 94 10.61 -1.79 -9.36
N PHE A 95 9.57 -1.02 -9.07
CA PHE A 95 8.95 -0.06 -9.98
C PHE A 95 9.40 1.39 -9.75
N ALA A 96 10.44 1.61 -8.97
CA ALA A 96 10.94 2.95 -8.71
C ALA A 96 11.31 3.70 -10.02
N PRO A 97 11.02 5.00 -10.11
CA PRO A 97 11.41 5.82 -11.27
C PRO A 97 12.93 5.91 -11.38
N ALA A 98 13.41 6.26 -12.58
CA ALA A 98 14.82 6.61 -12.77
C ALA A 98 15.20 7.76 -11.81
N GLN A 99 16.42 7.73 -11.27
CA GLN A 99 16.87 8.74 -10.31
C GLN A 99 17.03 10.10 -11.01
N PRO A 100 16.37 11.17 -10.56
CA PRO A 100 16.56 12.49 -11.13
C PRO A 100 18.00 12.97 -10.96
N GLY A 101 18.59 13.53 -12.02
CA GLY A 101 19.93 14.11 -11.97
C GLY A 101 21.09 13.11 -12.12
N GLY A 102 20.81 11.84 -12.42
CA GLY A 102 21.84 10.89 -12.81
C GLY A 102 22.44 11.25 -14.17
N MET A 103 23.74 10.96 -14.37
CA MET A 103 24.34 11.05 -15.69
C MET A 103 23.96 9.81 -16.51
N CYS A 104 23.04 9.99 -17.46
CA CYS A 104 22.61 8.93 -18.36
C CYS A 104 23.32 9.07 -19.70
N THR A 105 23.69 7.94 -20.30
CA THR A 105 24.26 7.97 -21.64
C THR A 105 23.16 8.30 -22.66
N MET A 106 23.55 8.95 -23.76
CA MET A 106 22.66 9.32 -24.88
C MET A 106 22.33 8.10 -25.78
N GLN A 107 22.42 6.90 -25.25
CA GLN A 107 22.15 5.68 -26.00
C GLN A 107 20.64 5.53 -26.18
N TYR A 108 20.21 5.36 -27.43
CA TYR A 108 18.83 5.07 -27.78
C TYR A 108 18.62 3.57 -27.95
N GLY A 109 17.71 2.98 -27.22
CA GLY A 109 17.42 1.54 -27.19
C GLY A 109 16.19 1.12 -27.99
N GLY A 110 15.66 2.00 -28.85
CA GLY A 110 14.48 1.74 -29.66
C GLY A 110 13.21 2.40 -29.13
N PRO A 111 12.09 2.31 -29.89
CA PRO A 111 10.83 2.99 -29.57
C PRO A 111 9.96 2.29 -28.53
N ALA A 112 10.38 1.12 -28.05
CA ALA A 112 9.58 0.31 -27.14
C ALA A 112 9.20 1.06 -25.88
N THR A 113 7.93 0.96 -25.53
CA THR A 113 7.36 1.50 -24.29
C THR A 113 6.62 0.42 -23.53
N ALA A 114 6.55 0.55 -22.19
CA ALA A 114 5.73 -0.31 -21.39
C ALA A 114 5.09 0.47 -20.24
N ARG A 115 3.93 -0.01 -19.80
CA ARG A 115 3.28 0.45 -18.58
C ARG A 115 2.94 -0.75 -17.71
N VAL A 116 3.25 -0.64 -16.44
CA VAL A 116 2.88 -1.64 -15.42
C VAL A 116 1.97 -0.97 -14.41
N THR A 117 0.78 -1.52 -14.24
CA THR A 117 -0.22 -1.02 -13.27
C THR A 117 -0.73 -2.18 -12.42
N GLY A 118 -1.25 -1.87 -11.23
CA GLY A 118 -1.84 -2.87 -10.36
C GLY A 118 -1.40 -2.73 -8.91
N THR A 119 -1.19 -3.85 -8.23
CA THR A 119 -0.76 -3.92 -6.84
C THR A 119 0.44 -4.85 -6.72
N TRP A 120 1.46 -4.46 -5.97
CA TRP A 120 2.63 -5.26 -5.64
C TRP A 120 3.02 -5.08 -4.18
N ALA A 121 3.14 -6.16 -3.43
CA ALA A 121 3.45 -6.14 -2.00
C ALA A 121 2.54 -5.17 -1.21
N GLY A 122 1.24 -5.17 -1.54
CA GLY A 122 0.24 -4.30 -0.92
C GLY A 122 0.35 -2.82 -1.31
N GLN A 123 1.19 -2.46 -2.29
CA GLN A 123 1.36 -1.08 -2.75
C GLN A 123 0.82 -0.90 -4.17
N PRO A 124 0.11 0.20 -4.45
CA PRO A 124 -0.33 0.50 -5.81
C PRO A 124 0.87 0.76 -6.72
N VAL A 125 0.82 0.20 -7.92
CA VAL A 125 1.83 0.35 -8.97
C VAL A 125 1.23 1.09 -10.15
N ASP A 126 1.92 2.12 -10.62
CA ASP A 126 1.70 2.78 -11.91
C ASP A 126 3.04 3.30 -12.42
N ALA A 127 3.69 2.51 -13.23
CA ALA A 127 5.03 2.80 -13.70
C ALA A 127 5.11 2.69 -15.24
N THR A 128 5.74 3.68 -15.86
CA THR A 128 6.02 3.70 -17.28
C THR A 128 7.50 3.46 -17.55
N TYR A 129 7.78 2.80 -18.66
CA TYR A 129 9.12 2.43 -19.10
C TYR A 129 9.29 2.79 -20.56
N GLU A 130 10.48 3.27 -20.87
CA GLU A 130 10.92 3.59 -22.23
C GLU A 130 12.38 3.22 -22.39
N ARG A 131 12.95 3.45 -23.56
CA ARG A 131 14.35 3.12 -23.87
C ARG A 131 15.05 4.30 -24.53
N GLY A 132 14.71 5.51 -24.13
CA GLY A 132 15.20 6.77 -24.71
C GLY A 132 16.63 7.11 -24.36
N ASP A 133 17.16 6.58 -23.26
CA ASP A 133 18.54 6.77 -22.82
C ASP A 133 19.07 5.56 -22.05
N GLY A 134 20.35 5.58 -21.69
CA GLY A 134 20.97 4.44 -21.00
C GLY A 134 20.42 4.15 -19.60
N CYS A 135 19.90 5.14 -18.88
CA CYS A 135 19.27 4.92 -17.57
C CYS A 135 17.92 4.22 -17.72
N GLU A 136 17.12 4.64 -18.71
CA GLU A 136 15.83 4.02 -18.99
C GLU A 136 16.00 2.62 -19.57
N ILE A 137 17.01 2.39 -20.42
CA ILE A 137 17.40 1.05 -20.88
C ILE A 137 17.74 0.16 -19.68
N ALA A 138 18.60 0.61 -18.79
CA ALA A 138 18.98 -0.16 -17.60
C ALA A 138 17.79 -0.44 -16.67
N ARG A 139 16.86 0.50 -16.56
CA ARG A 139 15.63 0.35 -15.79
C ARG A 139 14.70 -0.70 -16.42
N TRP A 140 14.55 -0.69 -17.74
CA TRP A 140 13.83 -1.73 -18.49
C TRP A 140 14.45 -3.10 -18.28
N ASP A 141 15.75 -3.21 -18.49
CA ASP A 141 16.49 -4.48 -18.43
C ASP A 141 16.49 -5.07 -17.01
N ALA A 142 16.43 -4.24 -15.99
CA ALA A 142 16.31 -4.68 -14.60
C ALA A 142 14.99 -5.41 -14.31
N LEU A 143 13.95 -5.21 -15.12
CA LEU A 143 12.65 -5.87 -14.98
C LEU A 143 12.45 -7.06 -15.93
N VAL A 144 13.41 -7.38 -16.76
CA VAL A 144 13.33 -8.61 -17.58
C VAL A 144 13.33 -9.83 -16.64
N PRO A 145 12.38 -10.79 -16.73
CA PRO A 145 11.43 -11.02 -17.83
C PRO A 145 10.02 -10.42 -17.65
N VAL A 146 9.72 -9.61 -16.61
CA VAL A 146 8.42 -8.91 -16.50
C VAL A 146 8.17 -8.05 -17.75
N LEU A 147 9.19 -7.34 -18.20
CA LEU A 147 9.24 -6.71 -19.51
C LEU A 147 10.00 -7.61 -20.50
N PRO A 148 9.64 -7.60 -21.79
CA PRO A 148 10.30 -8.44 -22.76
C PRO A 148 11.77 -8.06 -22.93
N ARG A 149 12.61 -9.07 -23.19
CA ARG A 149 14.00 -8.85 -23.57
C ARG A 149 14.04 -8.31 -24.99
N LEU A 150 14.56 -7.12 -25.14
CA LEU A 150 14.75 -6.48 -26.44
C LEU A 150 16.23 -6.45 -26.78
N GLY A 151 16.55 -6.60 -28.09
CA GLY A 151 17.91 -6.43 -28.58
C GLY A 151 18.41 -4.98 -28.38
N SER A 152 19.69 -4.82 -28.14
CA SER A 152 20.40 -3.53 -28.22
C SER A 152 20.88 -3.25 -29.63
#